data_469f3356bab38e22e55bd5635d4da0cd
#
_entry.id   469f3356bab38e22e55bd5635d4da0cd
#
_cell.length_a   1.000
_cell.length_b   1.000
_cell.length_c   1.000
_cell.angle_alpha   90.00
_cell.angle_beta   90.00
_cell.angle_gamma   90.00
#
_symmetry.space_group_name_H-M   'P 1'
#
loop_
_entity.id
_entity.type
_entity.pdbx_description
1 polymer ?
#
loop_
_entity_poly.entity_id
_entity_poly.type
_entity_poly.pdbx_seq_one_letter_code
_entity_poly.pdbx_strand_id
1 'polypeptide(L)'
;MIANVIAEAKLKGACGRIDDVQSVASLTELMFSPQGREFCQNTKFLRVDRLNHIADEAEENNVFIGKRNVLTTSHKSAFIGSKGRVLCSGTEAIYNIIVADNSHVEIVATNYAVVMVTSINGTYNITKDNTARIL
;
A
#
# COMPACT_ATOMS: atom_id res chain seq x y z
N MET A 1 0.14 -8.95 18.42
CA MET A 1 -0.71 -8.55 17.30
C MET A 1 0.02 -8.63 15.98
N ILE A 2 1.13 -7.93 15.82
CA ILE A 2 1.91 -8.09 14.59
C ILE A 2 2.42 -9.51 14.40
N ALA A 3 2.66 -10.24 15.49
CA ALA A 3 3.10 -11.64 15.42
C ALA A 3 2.11 -12.53 14.66
N ASN A 4 0.82 -12.25 14.77
CA ASN A 4 -0.20 -13.01 14.04
C ASN A 4 -0.12 -12.74 12.53
N VAL A 5 0.15 -11.51 12.13
CA VAL A 5 0.34 -11.16 10.72
C VAL A 5 1.57 -11.87 10.16
N ILE A 6 2.66 -11.85 10.90
CA ILE A 6 3.91 -12.53 10.50
C ILE A 6 3.68 -14.03 10.34
N ALA A 7 2.99 -14.65 11.31
CA ALA A 7 2.70 -16.07 11.27
C ALA A 7 1.85 -16.44 10.05
N GLU A 8 0.82 -15.65 9.72
CA GLU A 8 0.00 -15.88 8.54
C GLU A 8 0.79 -15.72 7.25
N ALA A 9 1.67 -14.72 7.19
CA ALA A 9 2.53 -14.53 6.03
C ALA A 9 3.44 -15.73 5.79
N LYS A 10 4.03 -16.27 6.85
CA LYS A 10 4.86 -17.49 6.76
C LYS A 10 4.07 -18.69 6.26
N LEU A 11 2.86 -18.88 6.74
CA LEU A 11 1.98 -19.96 6.30
C LEU A 11 1.66 -19.86 4.80
N LYS A 12 1.65 -18.66 4.23
CA LYS A 12 1.40 -18.44 2.81
C LYS A 12 2.68 -18.40 1.97
N GLY A 13 3.82 -18.72 2.55
CA GLY A 13 5.07 -18.85 1.83
C GLY A 13 5.88 -17.56 1.67
N ALA A 14 5.74 -16.62 2.60
CA ALA A 14 6.56 -15.41 2.58
C ALA A 14 8.05 -15.76 2.64
N CYS A 15 8.88 -14.94 1.99
CA CYS A 15 10.32 -15.16 1.96
C CYS A 15 10.95 -14.97 3.34
N GLY A 16 12.23 -15.40 3.48
CA GLY A 16 12.95 -15.34 4.77
C GLY A 16 13.08 -13.95 5.36
N ARG A 17 12.91 -12.88 4.56
CA ARG A 17 12.96 -11.50 5.06
C ARG A 17 11.83 -11.18 6.03
N ILE A 18 10.76 -11.96 6.04
CA ILE A 18 9.69 -11.78 7.02
C ILE A 18 10.18 -12.01 8.45
N ASP A 19 11.23 -12.78 8.63
CA ASP A 19 11.82 -13.03 9.95
C ASP A 19 12.49 -11.79 10.55
N ASP A 20 12.85 -10.80 9.71
CA ASP A 20 13.47 -9.55 10.15
C ASP A 20 12.43 -8.50 10.57
N VAL A 21 11.14 -8.79 10.37
CA VAL A 21 10.07 -7.86 10.71
C VAL A 21 9.84 -7.88 12.22
N GLN A 22 10.01 -6.71 12.85
CA GLN A 22 9.85 -6.54 14.29
C GLN A 22 8.78 -5.52 14.67
N SER A 23 8.26 -4.79 13.70
CA SER A 23 7.28 -3.73 13.93
C SER A 23 6.37 -3.56 12.72
N VAL A 24 5.29 -2.81 12.89
CA VAL A 24 4.43 -2.44 11.77
C VAL A 24 5.20 -1.63 10.74
N ALA A 25 6.11 -0.75 11.17
CA ALA A 25 6.93 0.04 10.25
C ALA A 25 7.82 -0.85 9.38
N SER A 26 8.51 -1.84 9.95
CA SER A 26 9.36 -2.75 9.17
C SER A 26 8.54 -3.68 8.29
N LEU A 27 7.35 -4.07 8.71
CA LEU A 27 6.42 -4.85 7.87
C LEU A 27 6.01 -4.02 6.64
N THR A 28 5.72 -2.74 6.83
CA THR A 28 5.34 -1.84 5.75
C THR A 28 6.48 -1.69 4.73
N GLU A 29 7.70 -1.51 5.18
CA GLU A 29 8.85 -1.44 4.27
C GLU A 29 8.99 -2.70 3.43
N LEU A 30 8.84 -3.86 4.04
CA LEU A 30 8.90 -5.13 3.33
C LEU A 30 7.76 -5.25 2.30
N MET A 31 6.57 -4.80 2.66
CA MET A 31 5.41 -4.84 1.77
C MET A 31 5.64 -4.03 0.48
N PHE A 32 6.31 -2.89 0.57
CA PHE A 32 6.60 -2.06 -0.60
C PHE A 32 7.81 -2.53 -1.39
N SER A 33 8.56 -3.51 -0.91
CA SER A 33 9.64 -4.10 -1.69
C SER A 33 9.08 -4.89 -2.89
N PRO A 34 9.88 -5.11 -3.95
CA PRO A 34 9.41 -5.91 -5.08
C PRO A 34 8.93 -7.30 -4.69
N GLN A 35 9.65 -7.98 -3.80
CA GLN A 35 9.28 -9.30 -3.31
C GLN A 35 8.00 -9.26 -2.48
N GLY A 36 7.86 -8.25 -1.64
CA GLY A 36 6.67 -8.07 -0.81
C GLY A 36 5.42 -7.81 -1.65
N ARG A 37 5.53 -6.96 -2.67
CA ARG A 37 4.41 -6.69 -3.58
C ARG A 37 4.01 -7.95 -4.35
N GLU A 38 4.99 -8.70 -4.87
CA GLU A 38 4.73 -9.94 -5.57
C GLU A 38 4.01 -10.95 -4.67
N PHE A 39 4.50 -11.12 -3.44
CA PHE A 39 3.85 -11.99 -2.47
C PHE A 39 2.40 -11.58 -2.22
N CYS A 40 2.13 -10.28 -2.02
CA CYS A 40 0.78 -9.78 -1.77
C CYS A 40 -0.13 -9.99 -2.98
N GLN A 41 0.39 -9.81 -4.21
CA GLN A 41 -0.37 -10.06 -5.42
C GLN A 41 -0.73 -11.54 -5.57
N ASN A 42 0.22 -12.42 -5.32
CA ASN A 42 0.05 -13.87 -5.53
C ASN A 42 -0.83 -14.52 -4.48
N THR A 43 -0.79 -14.04 -3.24
CA THR A 43 -1.49 -14.64 -2.12
C THR A 43 -2.75 -13.88 -1.72
N LYS A 44 -2.93 -12.67 -2.24
CA LYS A 44 -4.00 -11.74 -1.82
C LYS A 44 -3.99 -11.55 -0.31
N PHE A 45 -2.80 -11.38 0.23
CA PHE A 45 -2.57 -11.30 1.67
C PHE A 45 -3.21 -10.06 2.30
N LEU A 46 -3.30 -8.95 1.55
CA LEU A 46 -3.77 -7.67 2.06
C LEU A 46 -5.30 -7.64 2.11
N ARG A 47 -5.85 -7.94 3.28
CA ARG A 47 -7.29 -7.97 3.53
C ARG A 47 -7.61 -7.32 4.86
N VAL A 48 -8.73 -6.60 4.92
CA VAL A 48 -9.18 -5.93 6.14
C VAL A 48 -9.37 -6.93 7.28
N ASP A 49 -10.03 -8.06 7.02
CA ASP A 49 -10.31 -9.06 8.04
C ASP A 49 -9.04 -9.65 8.66
N ARG A 50 -7.95 -9.69 7.91
CA ARG A 50 -6.66 -10.19 8.40
C ARG A 50 -5.85 -9.13 9.14
N LEU A 51 -5.94 -7.86 8.71
CA LEU A 51 -5.05 -6.80 9.16
C LEU A 51 -5.72 -5.76 10.07
N ASN A 52 -7.02 -5.87 10.29
CA ASN A 52 -7.79 -4.87 11.02
C ASN A 52 -7.24 -4.60 12.44
N HIS A 53 -6.67 -5.58 13.09
CA HIS A 53 -6.15 -5.42 14.44
C HIS A 53 -4.89 -4.57 14.54
N ILE A 54 -4.23 -4.28 13.42
CA ILE A 54 -3.08 -3.37 13.38
C ILE A 54 -3.41 -2.06 12.63
N ALA A 55 -4.68 -1.78 12.38
CA ALA A 55 -5.11 -0.67 11.54
C ALA A 55 -4.59 0.69 12.03
N ASP A 56 -4.60 0.96 13.32
CA ASP A 56 -4.18 2.26 13.86
C ASP A 56 -2.67 2.46 13.70
N GLU A 57 -1.88 1.46 14.01
CA GLU A 57 -0.43 1.53 13.82
C GLU A 57 -0.06 1.59 12.33
N ALA A 58 -0.80 0.87 11.50
CA ALA A 58 -0.59 0.89 10.06
C ALA A 58 -0.82 2.28 9.46
N GLU A 59 -1.82 3.00 9.95
CA GLU A 59 -2.12 4.35 9.48
C GLU A 59 -0.95 5.31 9.71
N GLU A 60 -0.22 5.15 10.80
CA GLU A 60 0.98 5.93 11.09
C GLU A 60 2.09 5.69 10.04
N ASN A 61 2.01 4.60 9.33
CA ASN A 61 2.95 4.23 8.28
C ASN A 61 2.35 4.34 6.87
N ASN A 62 1.27 5.11 6.73
CA ASN A 62 0.58 5.35 5.47
C ASN A 62 -0.03 4.08 4.85
N VAL A 63 -0.42 3.15 5.69
CA VAL A 63 -1.20 1.97 5.31
C VAL A 63 -2.59 2.11 5.91
N PHE A 64 -3.59 2.28 5.06
CA PHE A 64 -4.94 2.61 5.45
C PHE A 64 -5.83 1.38 5.33
N ILE A 65 -6.26 0.85 6.48
CA ILE A 65 -7.03 -0.39 6.57
C ILE A 65 -8.44 -0.07 7.03
N GLY A 66 -9.42 -0.25 6.15
CA GLY A 66 -10.83 0.00 6.48
C GLY A 66 -11.16 1.47 6.73
N LYS A 67 -10.42 2.41 6.15
CA LYS A 67 -10.63 3.86 6.31
C LYS A 67 -11.38 4.42 5.10
N ARG A 68 -12.22 5.45 5.29
CA ARG A 68 -13.11 5.91 4.22
C ARG A 68 -12.82 7.30 3.67
N ASN A 69 -12.11 8.15 4.39
CA ASN A 69 -11.87 9.53 3.98
C ASN A 69 -10.39 9.87 4.09
N VAL A 70 -9.56 9.11 3.36
CA VAL A 70 -8.12 9.28 3.42
C VAL A 70 -7.70 10.34 2.40
N LEU A 71 -6.83 11.25 2.82
CA LEU A 71 -6.13 12.16 1.94
C LEU A 71 -4.65 12.10 2.30
N THR A 72 -3.80 11.78 1.34
CA THR A 72 -2.36 11.65 1.60
C THR A 72 -1.54 12.21 0.46
N THR A 73 -0.35 12.69 0.80
CA THR A 73 0.68 13.12 -0.14
C THR A 73 1.94 12.27 -0.03
N SER A 74 1.87 11.18 0.71
CA SER A 74 3.01 10.30 0.95
C SER A 74 3.49 9.60 -0.32
N HIS A 75 4.80 9.42 -0.46
CA HIS A 75 5.40 8.71 -1.58
C HIS A 75 5.14 7.20 -1.53
N LYS A 76 4.78 6.65 -0.38
CA LYS A 76 4.40 5.26 -0.23
C LYS A 76 3.09 5.20 0.54
N SER A 77 2.06 4.64 -0.07
CA SER A 77 0.76 4.48 0.57
C SER A 77 0.10 3.19 0.12
N ALA A 78 -0.64 2.57 1.01
CA ALA A 78 -1.41 1.37 0.71
C ALA A 78 -2.84 1.53 1.22
N PHE A 79 -3.79 1.16 0.40
CA PHE A 79 -5.22 1.23 0.71
C PHE A 79 -5.75 -0.20 0.72
N ILE A 80 -6.22 -0.64 1.87
CA ILE A 80 -6.73 -2.00 2.07
C ILE A 80 -8.17 -1.88 2.57
N GLY A 81 -9.13 -2.20 1.71
CA GLY A 81 -10.54 -2.00 2.02
C GLY A 81 -10.89 -0.55 2.34
N SER A 82 -10.21 0.40 1.73
CA SER A 82 -10.29 1.83 2.07
C SER A 82 -10.65 2.68 0.86
N LYS A 83 -11.08 3.91 1.12
CA LYS A 83 -11.34 4.91 0.09
C LYS A 83 -10.56 6.16 0.39
N GLY A 84 -9.97 6.76 -0.64
CA GLY A 84 -9.20 7.96 -0.43
C GLY A 84 -8.67 8.58 -1.69
N ARG A 85 -7.81 9.56 -1.49
CA ARG A 85 -7.18 10.33 -2.55
C ARG A 85 -5.70 10.49 -2.26
N VAL A 86 -4.88 10.35 -3.29
CA VAL A 86 -3.44 10.59 -3.22
C VAL A 86 -3.10 11.75 -4.14
N LEU A 87 -2.44 12.76 -3.60
CA LEU A 87 -1.94 13.90 -4.37
C LEU A 87 -0.45 13.70 -4.61
N CYS A 88 -0.07 13.54 -5.87
CA CYS A 88 1.30 13.27 -6.29
C CYS A 88 1.85 14.48 -7.03
N SER A 89 2.99 15.02 -6.58
CA SER A 89 3.59 16.19 -7.20
C SER A 89 5.11 16.17 -6.99
N GLY A 90 5.86 16.49 -8.05
CA GLY A 90 7.30 16.65 -7.97
C GLY A 90 8.09 15.38 -8.26
N THR A 91 9.41 15.54 -8.35
CA THR A 91 10.34 14.50 -8.82
C THR A 91 11.22 13.91 -7.72
N GLU A 92 10.97 14.23 -6.45
CA GLU A 92 11.82 13.80 -5.33
C GLU A 92 11.90 12.28 -5.21
N ALA A 93 10.78 11.59 -5.44
CA ALA A 93 10.72 10.14 -5.39
C ALA A 93 9.56 9.64 -6.24
N ILE A 94 9.60 8.35 -6.57
CA ILE A 94 8.47 7.70 -7.23
C ILE A 94 7.38 7.46 -6.18
N TYR A 95 6.14 7.79 -6.55
CA TYR A 95 4.98 7.46 -5.73
C TYR A 95 4.61 6.00 -5.94
N ASN A 96 4.63 5.22 -4.86
CA ASN A 96 4.22 3.82 -4.84
C ASN A 96 2.88 3.72 -4.13
N ILE A 97 1.85 3.28 -4.85
CA ILE A 97 0.49 3.19 -4.32
C ILE A 97 -0.01 1.75 -4.50
N ILE A 98 -0.40 1.13 -3.39
CA ILE A 98 -1.01 -0.20 -3.40
C ILE A 98 -2.51 -0.03 -3.14
N VAL A 99 -3.33 -0.65 -3.98
CA VAL A 99 -4.79 -0.60 -3.88
C VAL A 99 -5.31 -2.03 -3.79
N ALA A 100 -5.82 -2.42 -2.63
CA ALA A 100 -6.16 -3.81 -2.35
C ALA A 100 -7.51 -3.95 -1.64
N ASP A 101 -8.06 -5.15 -1.68
CA ASP A 101 -9.26 -5.57 -0.95
C ASP A 101 -10.46 -4.63 -1.19
N ASN A 102 -10.80 -4.43 -2.47
CA ASN A 102 -11.92 -3.60 -2.89
C ASN A 102 -11.80 -2.11 -2.54
N SER A 103 -10.60 -1.63 -2.32
CA SER A 103 -10.35 -0.20 -2.16
C SER A 103 -10.66 0.56 -3.43
N HIS A 104 -10.99 1.85 -3.28
CA HIS A 104 -11.11 2.77 -4.40
C HIS A 104 -10.31 4.03 -4.11
N VAL A 105 -9.40 4.39 -5.00
CA VAL A 105 -8.47 5.50 -4.79
C VAL A 105 -8.50 6.45 -5.98
N GLU A 106 -8.66 7.74 -5.69
CA GLU A 106 -8.47 8.80 -6.67
C GLU A 106 -7.02 9.29 -6.60
N ILE A 107 -6.34 9.30 -7.73
CA ILE A 107 -4.94 9.71 -7.80
C ILE A 107 -4.85 10.95 -8.68
N VAL A 108 -4.25 12.01 -8.14
CA VAL A 108 -4.00 13.24 -8.88
C VAL A 108 -2.50 13.41 -9.01
N ALA A 109 -1.99 13.40 -10.24
CA ALA A 109 -0.56 13.45 -10.51
C ALA A 109 -0.23 14.68 -11.35
N THR A 110 0.64 15.55 -10.82
CA THR A 110 1.01 16.80 -11.46
C THR A 110 2.51 17.06 -11.27
N ASN A 111 3.00 18.11 -11.91
CA ASN A 111 4.34 18.64 -11.67
C ASN A 111 5.44 17.57 -11.78
N TYR A 112 5.44 16.83 -12.89
CA TYR A 112 6.44 15.80 -13.23
C TYR A 112 6.45 14.60 -12.28
N ALA A 113 5.40 14.38 -11.51
CA ALA A 113 5.30 13.22 -10.63
C ALA A 113 5.38 11.91 -11.44
N VAL A 114 6.03 10.92 -10.87
CA VAL A 114 6.08 9.56 -11.43
C VAL A 114 5.35 8.64 -10.45
N VAL A 115 4.34 7.92 -10.95
CA VAL A 115 3.44 7.11 -10.12
C VAL A 115 3.45 5.67 -10.57
N MET A 116 3.60 4.76 -9.63
CA MET A 116 3.45 3.33 -9.84
C MET A 116 2.32 2.81 -8.96
N VAL A 117 1.32 2.19 -9.58
CA VAL A 117 0.16 1.63 -8.87
C VAL A 117 0.21 0.11 -8.95
N THR A 118 0.06 -0.54 -7.80
CA THR A 118 -0.12 -1.98 -7.71
C THR A 118 -1.55 -2.25 -7.26
N SER A 119 -2.36 -2.81 -8.15
CA SER A 119 -3.74 -3.14 -7.84
C SER A 119 -3.86 -4.63 -7.52
N ILE A 120 -4.42 -4.92 -6.34
CA ILE A 120 -4.65 -6.28 -5.85
C ILE A 120 -6.12 -6.36 -5.45
N ASN A 121 -6.99 -6.55 -6.44
CA ASN A 121 -8.43 -6.56 -6.23
C ASN A 121 -8.97 -5.21 -5.73
N GLY A 122 -8.43 -4.13 -6.27
CA GLY A 122 -8.88 -2.76 -6.00
C GLY A 122 -9.09 -1.98 -7.30
N THR A 123 -9.65 -0.79 -7.20
CA THR A 123 -9.87 0.10 -8.33
C THR A 123 -9.30 1.48 -8.06
N TYR A 124 -8.91 2.19 -9.12
CA TYR A 124 -8.40 3.54 -9.00
C TYR A 124 -8.68 4.35 -10.26
N ASN A 125 -8.74 5.66 -10.10
CA ASN A 125 -8.82 6.61 -11.21
C ASN A 125 -7.64 7.57 -11.12
N ILE A 126 -7.05 7.89 -12.26
CA ILE A 126 -5.92 8.81 -12.32
C ILE A 126 -6.32 10.05 -13.11
N THR A 127 -6.12 11.21 -12.50
CA THR A 127 -6.19 12.50 -13.17
C THR A 127 -4.77 13.06 -13.18
N LYS A 128 -4.24 13.33 -14.38
CA LYS A 128 -2.87 13.83 -14.49
C LYS A 128 -2.78 14.96 -15.47
N ASP A 129 -1.77 15.82 -15.30
CA ASP A 129 -1.40 16.79 -16.32
C ASP A 129 -0.43 16.16 -17.34
N ASN A 130 0.06 16.97 -18.28
CA ASN A 130 0.94 16.48 -19.35
C ASN A 130 2.35 16.12 -18.89
N THR A 131 2.74 16.51 -17.68
CA THR A 131 4.09 16.30 -17.15
C THR A 131 4.21 15.02 -16.36
N ALA A 132 3.13 14.56 -15.74
CA ALA A 132 3.18 13.36 -14.89
C ALA A 132 3.24 12.07 -15.71
N ARG A 133 3.88 11.05 -15.15
CA ARG A 133 4.05 9.73 -15.78
C ARG A 133 3.50 8.65 -14.89
N ILE A 134 2.76 7.74 -15.49
CA ILE A 134 2.23 6.57 -14.80
C ILE A 134 2.98 5.35 -15.35
N LEU A 135 3.60 4.64 -14.46
CA LEU A 135 4.38 3.44 -14.81
C LEU A 135 3.50 2.19 -14.99
#